data_c3fc51025c52064d6e4d5a015919db50
#
_entry.id   c3fc51025c52064d6e4d5a015919db50
#
_cell.length_a   1.000
_cell.length_b   1.000
_cell.length_c   1.000
_cell.angle_alpha   90.00
_cell.angle_beta   90.00
_cell.angle_gamma   90.00
#
_symmetry.space_group_name_H-M   'P 1'
#
loop_
_entity.id
_entity.type
_entity.pdbx_description
1 polymer ?
#
loop_
_entity_poly.entity_id
_entity_poly.type
_entity_poly.pdbx_seq_one_letter_code
_entity_poly.pdbx_strand_id
1 'polypeptide(L)'
;DVTSTTFGRNFIMSEAKTAILNNKTALGIEFGSTRIKAVLVDDKYNPIASGSYEWENRYENGVWTYSLDDIRNGLQGSYSDLVKDVQEKYGVELTSVGALGISAMMHGYMPFDKGGKLLVPFRTWRNNITGEASEKLLELFQYNIPQRWSIAHLYQAILNGEEHVKDIDYMCTLEAYVHRMLTGKRVLGIGDAAGMF
;
A
#
# COMPACT_ATOMS: atom_id res chain seq x y z
N ASP A 1 -22.41 37.62 -10.33
CA ASP A 1 -22.34 36.39 -9.49
C ASP A 1 -20.92 35.96 -9.08
N VAL A 2 -19.95 36.87 -9.15
CA VAL A 2 -18.55 36.60 -8.74
C VAL A 2 -18.39 36.61 -7.21
N THR A 3 -19.24 37.35 -6.50
CA THR A 3 -19.19 37.48 -5.02
C THR A 3 -19.66 36.23 -4.27
N SER A 4 -20.63 35.47 -4.76
CA SER A 4 -21.15 34.26 -4.14
C SER A 4 -20.15 33.10 -4.17
N THR A 5 -19.41 32.99 -5.27
CA THR A 5 -18.39 31.91 -5.45
C THR A 5 -17.15 32.13 -4.58
N THR A 6 -16.75 33.37 -4.34
CA THR A 6 -15.59 33.73 -3.52
C THR A 6 -15.88 33.53 -2.03
N PHE A 7 -17.11 33.89 -1.58
CA PHE A 7 -17.50 33.69 -0.17
C PHE A 7 -17.62 32.22 0.20
N GLY A 8 -18.19 31.38 -0.67
CA GLY A 8 -18.28 29.95 -0.47
C GLY A 8 -16.91 29.26 -0.42
N ARG A 9 -15.96 29.64 -1.28
CA ARG A 9 -14.58 29.12 -1.26
C ARG A 9 -13.84 29.49 0.03
N ASN A 10 -13.95 30.73 0.49
CA ASN A 10 -13.31 31.18 1.72
C ASN A 10 -13.88 30.47 2.96
N PHE A 11 -15.17 30.17 2.97
CA PHE A 11 -15.82 29.45 4.06
C PHE A 11 -15.35 27.98 4.11
N ILE A 12 -15.32 27.28 2.97
CA ILE A 12 -14.84 25.88 2.86
C ILE A 12 -13.35 25.80 3.24
N MET A 13 -12.53 26.73 2.79
CA MET A 13 -11.10 26.79 3.18
C MET A 13 -10.91 27.00 4.69
N SER A 14 -11.77 27.77 5.34
CA SER A 14 -11.75 27.97 6.78
C SER A 14 -12.14 26.71 7.56
N GLU A 15 -13.14 25.94 7.08
CA GLU A 15 -13.54 24.66 7.69
C GLU A 15 -12.45 23.61 7.56
N ALA A 16 -11.86 23.44 6.37
CA ALA A 16 -10.76 22.49 6.13
C ALA A 16 -9.52 22.82 6.99
N LYS A 17 -9.14 24.09 7.06
CA LYS A 17 -8.06 24.55 7.93
C LYS A 17 -8.34 24.22 9.41
N THR A 18 -9.57 24.43 9.86
CA THR A 18 -9.99 24.12 11.22
C THR A 18 -9.93 22.62 11.49
N ALA A 19 -10.34 21.78 10.53
CA ALA A 19 -10.26 20.33 10.64
C ALA A 19 -8.80 19.86 10.78
N ILE A 20 -7.88 20.43 10.00
CA ILE A 20 -6.44 20.14 10.08
C ILE A 20 -5.89 20.48 11.48
N LEU A 21 -6.11 21.72 11.92
CA LEU A 21 -5.59 22.22 13.21
C LEU A 21 -6.16 21.46 14.43
N ASN A 22 -7.37 20.92 14.32
CA ASN A 22 -8.04 20.18 15.38
C ASN A 22 -7.86 18.65 15.27
N ASN A 23 -7.00 18.17 14.38
CA ASN A 23 -6.77 16.74 14.16
C ASN A 23 -8.04 15.96 13.76
N LYS A 24 -8.98 16.61 13.05
CA LYS A 24 -10.22 16.04 12.56
C LYS A 24 -10.13 15.69 11.07
N THR A 25 -9.03 15.01 10.72
CA THR A 25 -8.73 14.58 9.37
C THR A 25 -8.39 13.10 9.32
N ALA A 26 -8.61 12.48 8.17
CA ALA A 26 -8.11 11.14 7.90
C ALA A 26 -7.22 11.15 6.65
N LEU A 27 -6.12 10.42 6.71
CA LEU A 27 -5.18 10.27 5.61
C LEU A 27 -5.33 8.87 5.00
N GLY A 28 -5.64 8.80 3.71
CA GLY A 28 -5.58 7.56 2.92
C GLY A 28 -4.32 7.56 2.06
N ILE A 29 -3.57 6.45 2.05
CA ILE A 29 -2.44 6.26 1.14
C ILE A 29 -2.66 4.99 0.33
N GLU A 30 -2.67 5.13 -1.00
CA GLU A 30 -2.85 4.04 -1.96
C GLU A 30 -1.54 3.76 -2.69
N PHE A 31 -1.06 2.52 -2.60
CA PHE A 31 0.06 2.01 -3.38
C PHE A 31 -0.45 1.37 -4.68
N GLY A 32 -0.69 2.20 -5.69
CA GLY A 32 -1.06 1.73 -7.02
C GLY A 32 0.16 1.22 -7.80
N SER A 33 -0.07 0.59 -8.96
CA SER A 33 1.01 -0.05 -9.75
C SER A 33 1.99 0.92 -10.43
N THR A 34 1.60 2.18 -10.64
CA THR A 34 2.43 3.19 -11.30
C THR A 34 2.56 4.48 -10.48
N ARG A 35 1.73 4.63 -9.46
CA ARG A 35 1.68 5.83 -8.64
C ARG A 35 1.21 5.50 -7.23
N ILE A 36 1.87 6.09 -6.25
CA ILE A 36 1.42 6.12 -4.86
C ILE A 36 0.69 7.45 -4.67
N LYS A 37 -0.51 7.41 -4.08
CA LYS A 37 -1.33 8.60 -3.84
C LYS A 37 -1.60 8.74 -2.36
N ALA A 38 -1.54 9.96 -1.86
CA ALA A 38 -1.95 10.33 -0.53
C ALA A 38 -3.11 11.33 -0.63
N VAL A 39 -4.19 11.12 0.13
CA VAL A 39 -5.37 12.00 0.15
C VAL A 39 -5.74 12.28 1.59
N LEU A 40 -5.83 13.56 1.94
CA LEU A 40 -6.34 14.02 3.22
C LEU A 40 -7.81 14.40 3.08
N VAL A 41 -8.66 13.84 3.94
CA VAL A 41 -10.09 14.18 4.01
C VAL A 41 -10.41 14.83 5.34
N ASP A 42 -11.43 15.71 5.34
CA ASP A 42 -12.01 16.30 6.56
C ASP A 42 -12.98 15.34 7.27
N ASP A 43 -13.60 15.79 8.35
CA ASP A 43 -14.60 15.03 9.12
C ASP A 43 -15.95 14.85 8.40
N LYS A 44 -16.11 15.47 7.23
CA LYS A 44 -17.24 15.29 6.31
C LYS A 44 -16.89 14.43 5.10
N TYR A 45 -15.68 13.82 5.09
CA TYR A 45 -15.12 13.02 4.01
C TYR A 45 -14.84 13.79 2.70
N ASN A 46 -14.74 15.11 2.74
CA ASN A 46 -14.33 15.89 1.57
C ASN A 46 -12.81 15.80 1.40
N PRO A 47 -12.29 15.49 0.19
CA PRO A 47 -10.87 15.62 -0.09
C PRO A 47 -10.42 17.08 0.02
N ILE A 48 -9.47 17.35 0.91
CA ILE A 48 -8.98 18.71 1.18
C ILE A 48 -7.54 18.91 0.69
N ALA A 49 -6.73 17.89 0.67
CA ALA A 49 -5.39 17.92 0.10
C ALA A 49 -5.00 16.57 -0.49
N SER A 50 -4.03 16.60 -1.40
CA SER A 50 -3.52 15.37 -2.02
C SER A 50 -2.03 15.50 -2.33
N GLY A 51 -1.37 14.34 -2.42
CA GLY A 51 -0.01 14.21 -2.88
C GLY A 51 0.19 12.92 -3.66
N SER A 52 1.25 12.84 -4.44
CA SER A 52 1.55 11.65 -5.24
C SER A 52 3.04 11.44 -5.41
N TYR A 53 3.38 10.20 -5.76
CA TYR A 53 4.74 9.80 -6.10
C TYR A 53 4.67 8.77 -7.22
N GLU A 54 5.36 9.00 -8.31
CA GLU A 54 5.46 8.06 -9.42
C GLU A 54 6.55 7.04 -9.12
N TRP A 55 6.25 5.78 -9.36
CA TRP A 55 7.19 4.67 -9.22
C TRP A 55 6.97 3.63 -10.30
N GLU A 56 7.89 2.69 -10.43
CA GLU A 56 7.86 1.72 -11.53
C GLU A 56 8.04 0.29 -11.02
N ASN A 57 7.20 -0.61 -11.57
CA ASN A 57 7.39 -2.05 -11.41
C ASN A 57 8.51 -2.52 -12.33
N ARG A 58 9.62 -2.98 -11.78
CA ARG A 58 10.79 -3.42 -12.53
C ARG A 58 10.78 -4.93 -12.75
N TYR A 59 11.31 -5.34 -13.90
CA TYR A 59 11.54 -6.75 -14.19
C TYR A 59 13.02 -7.07 -13.96
N GLU A 60 13.32 -7.76 -12.87
CA GLU A 60 14.68 -8.07 -12.44
C GLU A 60 14.83 -9.57 -12.22
N ASN A 61 15.82 -10.19 -12.87
CA ASN A 61 16.13 -11.62 -12.74
C ASN A 61 14.90 -12.54 -12.94
N GLY A 62 14.01 -12.22 -13.87
CA GLY A 62 12.82 -13.03 -14.15
C GLY A 62 11.62 -12.71 -13.24
N VAL A 63 11.69 -11.68 -12.41
CA VAL A 63 10.65 -11.32 -11.44
C VAL A 63 10.23 -9.86 -11.58
N TRP A 64 8.92 -9.62 -11.65
CA TRP A 64 8.34 -8.29 -11.51
C TRP A 64 8.32 -7.89 -10.04
N THR A 65 9.01 -6.80 -9.69
CA THR A 65 9.29 -6.42 -8.30
C THR A 65 9.28 -4.91 -8.08
N TYR A 66 9.17 -4.51 -6.80
CA TYR A 66 9.56 -3.22 -6.25
C TYR A 66 10.53 -3.49 -5.10
N SER A 67 11.57 -2.67 -4.94
CA SER A 67 12.45 -2.78 -3.79
C SER A 67 11.77 -2.23 -2.51
N LEU A 68 12.26 -2.63 -1.34
CA LEU A 68 11.80 -2.06 -0.07
C LEU A 68 12.12 -0.56 0.03
N ASP A 69 13.19 -0.12 -0.63
CA ASP A 69 13.54 1.31 -0.69
C ASP A 69 12.57 2.09 -1.58
N ASP A 70 12.11 1.52 -2.71
CA ASP A 70 11.08 2.15 -3.53
C ASP A 70 9.77 2.33 -2.75
N ILE A 71 9.38 1.32 -1.97
CA ILE A 71 8.18 1.39 -1.11
C ILE A 71 8.32 2.51 -0.07
N ARG A 72 9.48 2.60 0.59
CA ARG A 72 9.76 3.63 1.58
C ARG A 72 9.80 5.03 0.96
N ASN A 73 10.54 5.17 -0.13
CA ASN A 73 10.68 6.44 -0.84
C ASN A 73 9.32 6.91 -1.38
N GLY A 74 8.51 6.00 -1.90
CA GLY A 74 7.19 6.31 -2.39
C GLY A 74 6.20 6.74 -1.30
N LEU A 75 6.25 6.09 -0.13
CA LEU A 75 5.49 6.50 1.05
C LEU A 75 5.88 7.93 1.48
N GLN A 76 7.17 8.18 1.63
CA GLN A 76 7.68 9.48 2.04
C GLN A 76 7.42 10.56 1.00
N GLY A 77 7.61 10.24 -0.28
CA GLY A 77 7.42 11.18 -1.39
C GLY A 77 5.96 11.63 -1.53
N SER A 78 5.01 10.68 -1.51
CA SER A 78 3.58 10.99 -1.61
C SER A 78 3.08 11.79 -0.40
N TYR A 79 3.56 11.48 0.81
CA TYR A 79 3.25 12.24 2.01
C TYR A 79 3.85 13.66 1.98
N SER A 80 5.10 13.79 1.55
CA SER A 80 5.77 15.10 1.44
C SER A 80 5.07 16.01 0.43
N ASP A 81 4.60 15.45 -0.68
CA ASP A 81 3.84 16.19 -1.69
C ASP A 81 2.48 16.66 -1.13
N LEU A 82 1.78 15.79 -0.38
CA LEU A 82 0.55 16.16 0.33
C LEU A 82 0.78 17.28 1.36
N VAL A 83 1.85 17.22 2.14
CA VAL A 83 2.16 18.26 3.14
C VAL A 83 2.40 19.62 2.47
N LYS A 84 3.05 19.64 1.30
CA LYS A 84 3.21 20.86 0.49
C LYS A 84 1.86 21.40 0.03
N ASP A 85 0.97 20.54 -0.47
CA ASP A 85 -0.37 20.92 -0.90
C ASP A 85 -1.20 21.53 0.25
N VAL A 86 -1.08 20.94 1.46
CA VAL A 86 -1.69 21.52 2.68
C VAL A 86 -1.14 22.91 2.98
N GLN A 87 0.19 23.07 2.94
CA GLN A 87 0.82 24.36 3.22
C GLN A 87 0.43 25.42 2.20
N GLU A 88 0.40 25.06 0.92
CA GLU A 88 0.03 25.98 -0.16
C GLU A 88 -1.42 26.41 -0.09
N LYS A 89 -2.35 25.48 0.19
CA LYS A 89 -3.79 25.77 0.24
C LYS A 89 -4.24 26.50 1.52
N TYR A 90 -3.69 26.09 2.66
CA TYR A 90 -4.22 26.49 3.97
C TYR A 90 -3.25 27.33 4.80
N GLY A 91 -1.96 27.39 4.42
CA GLY A 91 -0.93 28.13 5.16
C GLY A 91 -0.70 27.58 6.57
N VAL A 92 -0.83 26.23 6.74
CA VAL A 92 -0.60 25.53 8.01
C VAL A 92 0.25 24.29 7.80
N GLU A 93 0.95 23.89 8.84
CA GLU A 93 1.72 22.66 8.88
C GLU A 93 0.82 21.47 9.27
N LEU A 94 0.90 20.37 8.55
CA LEU A 94 0.24 19.12 8.92
C LEU A 94 1.13 18.33 9.89
N THR A 95 0.86 18.44 11.19
CA THR A 95 1.64 17.78 12.25
C THR A 95 1.04 16.47 12.73
N SER A 96 -0.26 16.26 12.49
CA SER A 96 -0.97 15.04 12.89
C SER A 96 -2.22 14.82 12.06
N VAL A 97 -2.71 13.59 12.06
CA VAL A 97 -3.99 13.18 11.47
C VAL A 97 -4.77 12.33 12.46
N GLY A 98 -6.10 12.43 12.45
CA GLY A 98 -6.96 11.68 13.37
C GLY A 98 -6.97 10.16 13.07
N ALA A 99 -6.80 9.79 11.82
CA ALA A 99 -6.71 8.41 11.36
C ALA A 99 -5.84 8.29 10.12
N LEU A 100 -5.26 7.09 9.92
CA LEU A 100 -4.52 6.75 8.71
C LEU A 100 -4.98 5.39 8.21
N GLY A 101 -5.26 5.30 6.91
CA GLY A 101 -5.57 4.06 6.21
C GLY A 101 -4.59 3.81 5.08
N ILE A 102 -4.21 2.56 4.90
CA ILE A 102 -3.36 2.11 3.79
C ILE A 102 -4.19 1.21 2.88
N SER A 103 -4.03 1.41 1.58
CA SER A 103 -4.49 0.52 0.54
C SER A 103 -3.32 0.22 -0.39
N ALA A 104 -3.23 -0.99 -0.90
CA ALA A 104 -2.18 -1.34 -1.85
C ALA A 104 -2.72 -2.32 -2.91
N MET A 105 -1.96 -2.48 -4.00
CA MET A 105 -2.23 -3.56 -4.94
C MET A 105 -2.22 -4.89 -4.19
N MET A 106 -3.31 -5.65 -4.32
CA MET A 106 -3.47 -6.93 -3.62
C MET A 106 -2.54 -8.00 -4.18
N HIS A 107 -2.51 -9.13 -3.47
CA HIS A 107 -1.73 -10.30 -3.83
C HIS A 107 -0.22 -10.09 -3.73
N GLY A 108 0.53 -11.01 -4.29
CA GLY A 108 1.98 -10.98 -4.27
C GLY A 108 2.57 -11.73 -3.08
N TYR A 109 3.89 -11.75 -3.01
CA TYR A 109 4.61 -12.60 -2.08
C TYR A 109 5.82 -11.87 -1.50
N MET A 110 5.78 -11.62 -0.21
CA MET A 110 6.84 -11.00 0.58
C MET A 110 7.15 -11.88 1.80
N PRO A 111 8.04 -12.88 1.67
CA PRO A 111 8.44 -13.73 2.78
C PRO A 111 9.57 -13.09 3.59
N PHE A 112 9.46 -13.16 4.91
CA PHE A 112 10.43 -12.60 5.84
C PHE A 112 10.92 -13.63 6.84
N ASP A 113 12.18 -13.51 7.26
CA ASP A 113 12.75 -14.25 8.36
C ASP A 113 12.35 -13.66 9.74
N LYS A 114 12.78 -14.33 10.82
CA LYS A 114 12.54 -13.87 12.20
C LYS A 114 13.10 -12.48 12.49
N GLY A 115 14.19 -12.09 11.82
CA GLY A 115 14.80 -10.77 11.93
C GLY A 115 14.05 -9.67 11.15
N GLY A 116 13.08 -10.06 10.32
CA GLY A 116 12.32 -9.14 9.47
C GLY A 116 13.04 -8.78 8.17
N LYS A 117 14.03 -9.57 7.75
CA LYS A 117 14.70 -9.46 6.44
C LYS A 117 13.81 -10.11 5.37
N LEU A 118 13.60 -9.41 4.27
CA LEU A 118 12.97 -9.97 3.08
C LEU A 118 13.89 -11.03 2.47
N LEU A 119 13.39 -12.25 2.32
CA LEU A 119 14.19 -13.41 1.93
C LEU A 119 14.44 -13.51 0.43
N VAL A 120 13.47 -13.08 -0.38
CA VAL A 120 13.56 -12.99 -1.84
C VAL A 120 12.94 -11.68 -2.31
N PRO A 121 13.23 -11.18 -3.52
CA PRO A 121 12.57 -10.00 -4.05
C PRO A 121 11.04 -10.10 -3.97
N PHE A 122 10.37 -9.00 -3.67
CA PHE A 122 8.91 -8.94 -3.67
C PHE A 122 8.36 -9.41 -5.03
N ARG A 123 7.62 -10.51 -5.06
CA ARG A 123 6.95 -11.03 -6.25
C ARG A 123 5.58 -10.38 -6.35
N THR A 124 5.41 -9.43 -7.26
CA THR A 124 4.17 -8.67 -7.41
C THR A 124 3.07 -9.49 -8.12
N TRP A 125 1.85 -8.96 -8.14
CA TRP A 125 0.70 -9.54 -8.84
C TRP A 125 0.92 -9.76 -10.36
N ARG A 126 1.92 -9.10 -10.96
CA ARG A 126 2.26 -9.24 -12.40
C ARG A 126 3.00 -10.53 -12.72
N ASN A 127 3.51 -11.23 -11.71
CA ASN A 127 4.22 -12.48 -11.92
C ASN A 127 3.24 -13.61 -12.22
N ASN A 128 3.52 -14.34 -13.28
CA ASN A 128 2.83 -15.56 -13.72
C ASN A 128 3.77 -16.77 -13.74
N ILE A 129 4.66 -16.87 -12.76
CA ILE A 129 5.69 -17.88 -12.61
C ILE A 129 5.26 -19.06 -11.73
N THR A 130 3.98 -19.16 -11.40
CA THR A 130 3.41 -20.11 -10.43
C THR A 130 2.35 -21.02 -11.07
N GLY A 131 2.49 -21.33 -12.36
CA GLY A 131 1.51 -22.13 -13.12
C GLY A 131 1.30 -23.50 -12.53
N GLU A 132 2.37 -24.27 -12.27
CA GLU A 132 2.31 -25.62 -11.70
C GLU A 132 1.64 -25.63 -10.32
N ALA A 133 2.00 -24.69 -9.46
CA ALA A 133 1.40 -24.56 -8.13
C ALA A 133 -0.09 -24.23 -8.22
N SER A 134 -0.48 -23.30 -9.11
CA SER A 134 -1.87 -22.91 -9.31
C SER A 134 -2.73 -24.09 -9.78
N GLU A 135 -2.24 -24.91 -10.72
CA GLU A 135 -2.94 -26.09 -11.22
C GLU A 135 -3.12 -27.14 -10.10
N LYS A 136 -2.06 -27.46 -9.35
CA LYS A 136 -2.12 -28.42 -8.24
C LYS A 136 -3.05 -27.97 -7.12
N LEU A 137 -3.04 -26.67 -6.80
CA LEU A 137 -3.93 -26.11 -5.77
C LEU A 137 -5.40 -26.08 -6.25
N LEU A 138 -5.65 -25.81 -7.54
CA LEU A 138 -6.97 -25.95 -8.12
C LEU A 138 -7.51 -27.36 -8.02
N GLU A 139 -6.69 -28.37 -8.33
CA GLU A 139 -7.07 -29.79 -8.20
C GLU A 139 -7.35 -30.16 -6.74
N LEU A 140 -6.49 -29.74 -5.80
CA LEU A 140 -6.61 -30.05 -4.39
C LEU A 140 -7.85 -29.43 -3.73
N PHE A 141 -8.07 -28.12 -3.98
CA PHE A 141 -9.13 -27.37 -3.29
C PHE A 141 -10.45 -27.32 -4.09
N GLN A 142 -10.46 -27.76 -5.35
CA GLN A 142 -11.59 -27.61 -6.27
C GLN A 142 -12.09 -26.16 -6.33
N TYR A 143 -11.15 -25.22 -6.20
CA TYR A 143 -11.36 -23.79 -6.17
C TYR A 143 -10.27 -23.09 -6.98
N ASN A 144 -10.65 -22.04 -7.73
CA ASN A 144 -9.69 -21.31 -8.56
C ASN A 144 -8.69 -20.53 -7.70
N ILE A 145 -7.44 -20.93 -7.75
CA ILE A 145 -6.31 -20.26 -7.11
C ILE A 145 -5.47 -19.56 -8.19
N PRO A 146 -5.64 -18.27 -8.41
CA PRO A 146 -4.88 -17.54 -9.43
C PRO A 146 -3.38 -17.52 -9.14
N GLN A 147 -2.57 -17.54 -10.19
CA GLN A 147 -1.10 -17.54 -10.10
C GLN A 147 -0.53 -16.38 -9.28
N ARG A 148 -1.23 -15.25 -9.22
CA ARG A 148 -0.80 -14.06 -8.47
C ARG A 148 -1.01 -14.13 -6.97
N TRP A 149 -1.74 -15.13 -6.46
CA TRP A 149 -2.00 -15.28 -5.02
C TRP A 149 -0.76 -15.70 -4.25
N SER A 150 -0.67 -15.27 -3.00
CA SER A 150 0.49 -15.53 -2.14
C SER A 150 0.71 -17.04 -1.92
N ILE A 151 -0.37 -17.81 -1.75
CA ILE A 151 -0.30 -19.28 -1.61
C ILE A 151 0.30 -19.93 -2.86
N ALA A 152 -0.03 -19.47 -4.07
CA ALA A 152 0.52 -20.01 -5.31
C ALA A 152 2.03 -19.76 -5.38
N HIS A 153 2.50 -18.57 -4.98
CA HIS A 153 3.92 -18.26 -4.92
C HIS A 153 4.67 -19.09 -3.88
N LEU A 154 4.10 -19.25 -2.68
CA LEU A 154 4.70 -20.08 -1.64
C LEU A 154 4.78 -21.55 -2.09
N TYR A 155 3.69 -22.10 -2.64
CA TYR A 155 3.68 -23.48 -3.07
C TYR A 155 4.61 -23.71 -4.25
N GLN A 156 4.71 -22.77 -5.20
CA GLN A 156 5.70 -22.86 -6.28
C GLN A 156 7.14 -22.85 -5.74
N ALA A 157 7.43 -22.03 -4.74
CA ALA A 157 8.74 -22.00 -4.10
C ALA A 157 9.07 -23.34 -3.43
N ILE A 158 8.08 -24.01 -2.82
CA ILE A 158 8.21 -25.36 -2.25
C ILE A 158 8.48 -26.37 -3.37
N LEU A 159 7.72 -26.37 -4.45
CA LEU A 159 7.90 -27.27 -5.60
C LEU A 159 9.27 -27.12 -6.25
N ASN A 160 9.76 -25.90 -6.34
CA ASN A 160 11.09 -25.58 -6.88
C ASN A 160 12.24 -25.92 -5.92
N GLY A 161 11.96 -26.25 -4.67
CA GLY A 161 12.98 -26.44 -3.64
C GLY A 161 13.78 -25.18 -3.31
N GLU A 162 13.13 -24.01 -3.39
CA GLU A 162 13.81 -22.71 -3.13
C GLU A 162 14.28 -22.65 -1.66
N GLU A 163 15.56 -22.35 -1.47
CA GLU A 163 16.21 -22.44 -0.16
C GLU A 163 15.59 -21.54 0.92
N HIS A 164 15.03 -20.39 0.53
CA HIS A 164 14.46 -19.42 1.46
C HIS A 164 13.23 -19.95 2.21
N VAL A 165 12.56 -21.01 1.68
CA VAL A 165 11.32 -21.55 2.27
C VAL A 165 11.52 -21.99 3.71
N LYS A 166 12.65 -22.60 4.03
CA LYS A 166 12.99 -23.08 5.39
C LYS A 166 13.19 -21.96 6.42
N ASP A 167 13.47 -20.74 5.94
CA ASP A 167 13.80 -19.59 6.79
C ASP A 167 12.60 -18.65 6.96
N ILE A 168 11.44 -18.94 6.36
CA ILE A 168 10.23 -18.12 6.46
C ILE A 168 9.67 -18.19 7.88
N ASP A 169 9.60 -17.02 8.53
CA ASP A 169 8.89 -16.84 9.80
C ASP A 169 7.47 -16.30 9.56
N TYR A 170 7.30 -15.42 8.57
CA TYR A 170 6.00 -14.92 8.13
C TYR A 170 6.07 -14.44 6.68
N MET A 171 4.91 -14.34 6.07
CA MET A 171 4.76 -13.68 4.77
C MET A 171 3.60 -12.72 4.80
N CYS A 172 3.65 -11.71 3.95
CA CYS A 172 2.59 -10.71 3.84
C CYS A 172 2.50 -10.13 2.44
N THR A 173 1.51 -9.29 2.24
CA THR A 173 1.32 -8.45 1.06
C THR A 173 1.94 -7.08 1.28
N LEU A 174 1.87 -6.22 0.25
CA LEU A 174 2.40 -4.85 0.33
C LEU A 174 1.67 -4.00 1.37
N GLU A 175 0.33 -4.09 1.47
CA GLU A 175 -0.45 -3.36 2.48
C GLU A 175 0.02 -3.70 3.89
N ALA A 176 0.06 -4.99 4.22
CA ALA A 176 0.48 -5.46 5.54
C ALA A 176 1.94 -5.14 5.85
N TYR A 177 2.83 -5.13 4.85
CA TYR A 177 4.20 -4.67 5.02
C TYR A 177 4.27 -3.19 5.42
N VAL A 178 3.55 -2.32 4.69
CA VAL A 178 3.51 -0.88 4.99
C VAL A 178 2.88 -0.64 6.36
N HIS A 179 1.77 -1.32 6.68
CA HIS A 179 1.14 -1.24 8.00
C HIS A 179 2.12 -1.62 9.13
N ARG A 180 2.85 -2.74 8.96
CA ARG A 180 3.87 -3.15 9.93
C ARG A 180 5.00 -2.12 10.07
N MET A 181 5.46 -1.56 8.97
CA MET A 181 6.52 -0.54 8.96
C MET A 181 6.11 0.69 9.79
N LEU A 182 4.83 1.09 9.73
CA LEU A 182 4.31 2.24 10.46
C LEU A 182 3.95 1.94 11.92
N THR A 183 3.49 0.72 12.23
CA THR A 183 2.92 0.38 13.55
C THR A 183 3.74 -0.61 14.36
N GLY A 184 4.68 -1.31 13.72
CA GLY A 184 5.39 -2.45 14.31
C GLY A 184 4.55 -3.73 14.46
N LYS A 185 3.26 -3.70 14.09
CA LYS A 185 2.34 -4.84 14.29
C LYS A 185 2.23 -5.68 13.01
N ARG A 186 2.23 -7.01 13.19
CA ARG A 186 1.99 -7.99 12.11
C ARG A 186 0.51 -8.33 12.07
N VAL A 187 -0.26 -7.62 11.25
CA VAL A 187 -1.70 -7.86 11.04
C VAL A 187 -2.00 -7.82 9.55
N LEU A 188 -3.07 -8.50 9.16
CA LEU A 188 -3.63 -8.48 7.81
C LEU A 188 -5.05 -7.92 7.87
N GLY A 189 -5.41 -7.08 6.92
CA GLY A 189 -6.81 -6.74 6.66
C GLY A 189 -7.57 -7.96 6.12
N ILE A 190 -8.86 -8.03 6.34
CA ILE A 190 -9.68 -9.15 5.87
C ILE A 190 -9.68 -9.27 4.33
N GLY A 191 -9.68 -8.13 3.63
CA GLY A 191 -9.60 -8.10 2.17
C GLY A 191 -8.24 -8.57 1.65
N ASP A 192 -7.18 -8.24 2.36
CA ASP A 192 -5.81 -8.63 2.03
C ASP A 192 -5.61 -10.15 2.25
N ALA A 193 -6.08 -10.65 3.40
CA ALA A 193 -6.04 -12.08 3.71
C ALA A 193 -6.79 -12.92 2.66
N ALA A 194 -7.97 -12.48 2.23
CA ALA A 194 -8.76 -13.15 1.18
C ALA A 194 -8.09 -13.18 -0.20
N GLY A 195 -7.07 -12.36 -0.43
CA GLY A 195 -6.25 -12.36 -1.65
C GLY A 195 -4.94 -13.13 -1.51
N MET A 196 -4.67 -13.71 -0.35
CA MET A 196 -3.47 -14.51 -0.07
C MET A 196 -3.73 -16.01 -0.18
N PHE A 197 -4.91 -16.45 0.28
CA PHE A 197 -5.28 -17.87 0.43
C PHE A 197 -6.69 -18.14 -0.04
#